data_10e5b46715ba82325e14e11ee54fda4c
#
_entry.id   10e5b46715ba82325e14e11ee54fda4c
#
_cell.length_a   1.000
_cell.length_b   1.000
_cell.length_c   1.000
_cell.angle_alpha   90.00
_cell.angle_beta   90.00
_cell.angle_gamma   90.00
#
_symmetry.space_group_name_H-M   'P 1'
#
loop_
_entity.id
_entity.type
_entity.pdbx_description
1 polymer ?
#
loop_
_entity_poly.entity_id
_entity_poly.type
_entity_poly.pdbx_seq_one_letter_code
_entity_poly.pdbx_strand_id
1 'polypeptide(L)'
;MKDLFLKRKQAFRKECLGYLRYVLNDHFVLFLLVLLGFLAYQYSQLLQHFPENHWPILLFVGTTSVLLLLWGGIATYMEAPDKLFLLVGEEEIKLHLKRQTGISLVFWLFIQTLFLLLFAPLFLAMGYGLPVFLVYVLLLGVSKYFLFRQKASKFFTETGLNWDYVISQESKRKQVLLRFFALFTQVKGISNSVKRRAYLDFILKAVQKVPGKIWQ
;
A
#
# COMPACT_ATOMS: atom_id res chain seq x y z
N MET A 1 22.62 6.01 16.25
CA MET A 1 21.22 5.67 15.92
C MET A 1 20.92 5.59 14.42
N LYS A 2 21.43 6.48 13.57
CA LYS A 2 21.18 6.45 12.11
C LYS A 2 21.48 5.10 11.47
N ASP A 3 22.59 4.45 11.84
CA ASP A 3 23.01 3.15 11.28
C ASP A 3 22.06 2.01 11.64
N LEU A 4 21.45 2.05 12.83
CA LEU A 4 20.46 1.06 13.25
C LEU A 4 19.23 1.07 12.34
N PHE A 5 18.65 2.25 12.13
CA PHE A 5 17.48 2.41 11.25
C PHE A 5 17.80 2.14 9.79
N LEU A 6 19.03 2.48 9.34
CA LEU A 6 19.48 2.16 8.00
C LEU A 6 19.60 0.63 7.78
N LYS A 7 20.20 -0.08 8.73
CA LYS A 7 20.29 -1.56 8.70
C LYS A 7 18.92 -2.20 8.68
N ARG A 8 17.98 -1.74 9.52
CA ARG A 8 16.59 -2.26 9.53
C ARG A 8 15.85 -2.00 8.21
N LYS A 9 16.02 -0.80 7.64
CA LYS A 9 15.48 -0.46 6.33
C LYS A 9 16.03 -1.39 5.23
N GLN A 10 17.33 -1.63 5.24
CA GLN A 10 17.98 -2.52 4.27
C GLN A 10 17.54 -3.96 4.45
N ALA A 11 17.48 -4.46 5.68
CA ALA A 11 17.01 -5.80 6.00
C ALA A 11 15.57 -6.02 5.52
N PHE A 12 14.68 -5.09 5.84
CA PHE A 12 13.28 -5.15 5.40
C PHE A 12 13.15 -5.08 3.87
N ARG A 13 13.92 -4.21 3.20
CA ARG A 13 13.95 -4.18 1.73
C ARG A 13 14.43 -5.50 1.12
N LYS A 14 15.49 -6.09 1.68
CA LYS A 14 16.03 -7.37 1.22
C LYS A 14 15.02 -8.50 1.38
N GLU A 15 14.31 -8.51 2.50
CA GLU A 15 13.21 -9.46 2.75
C GLU A 15 12.07 -9.30 1.73
N CYS A 16 11.59 -8.06 1.52
CA CYS A 16 10.54 -7.77 0.53
C CYS A 16 10.95 -8.14 -0.89
N LEU A 17 12.19 -7.85 -1.30
CA LEU A 17 12.72 -8.25 -2.61
C LEU A 17 12.80 -9.76 -2.76
N GLY A 18 13.15 -10.48 -1.68
CA GLY A 18 13.11 -11.93 -1.65
C GLY A 18 11.71 -12.48 -1.94
N TYR A 19 10.68 -11.93 -1.28
CA TYR A 19 9.29 -12.33 -1.53
C TYR A 19 8.79 -11.93 -2.92
N LEU A 20 9.20 -10.75 -3.41
CA LEU A 20 8.78 -10.25 -4.71
C LEU A 20 9.19 -11.20 -5.85
N ARG A 21 10.33 -11.88 -5.73
CA ARG A 21 10.79 -12.89 -6.69
C ARG A 21 9.80 -14.06 -6.83
N TYR A 22 9.12 -14.46 -5.74
CA TYR A 22 8.11 -15.51 -5.79
C TYR A 22 6.78 -15.02 -6.37
N VAL A 23 6.44 -13.74 -6.14
CA VAL A 23 5.26 -13.10 -6.75
C VAL A 23 5.44 -12.96 -8.25
N LEU A 24 6.62 -12.48 -8.68
CA LEU A 24 6.95 -12.28 -10.10
C LEU A 24 7.55 -13.57 -10.72
N ASN A 25 6.81 -14.67 -10.63
CA ASN A 25 7.16 -15.86 -11.39
C ASN A 25 6.74 -15.69 -12.85
N ASP A 26 7.29 -16.51 -13.74
CA ASP A 26 7.11 -16.39 -15.20
C ASP A 26 5.64 -16.41 -15.62
N HIS A 27 4.84 -17.30 -15.03
CA HIS A 27 3.40 -17.39 -15.33
C HIS A 27 2.63 -16.14 -14.90
N PHE A 28 2.95 -15.59 -13.73
CA PHE A 28 2.29 -14.39 -13.24
C PHE A 28 2.70 -13.15 -14.03
N VAL A 29 3.96 -13.05 -14.44
CA VAL A 29 4.44 -11.97 -15.30
C VAL A 29 3.75 -12.02 -16.67
N LEU A 30 3.64 -13.20 -17.27
CA LEU A 30 2.94 -13.38 -18.54
C LEU A 30 1.46 -13.01 -18.42
N PHE A 31 0.78 -13.45 -17.35
CA PHE A 31 -0.61 -13.06 -17.05
C PHE A 31 -0.73 -11.53 -16.92
N LEU A 32 0.19 -10.87 -16.19
CA LEU A 32 0.19 -9.41 -16.06
C LEU A 32 0.37 -8.70 -17.39
N LEU A 33 1.25 -9.18 -18.27
CA LEU A 33 1.46 -8.60 -19.60
C LEU A 33 0.19 -8.67 -20.45
N VAL A 34 -0.48 -9.84 -20.47
CA VAL A 34 -1.74 -10.02 -21.20
C VAL A 34 -2.83 -9.11 -20.61
N LEU A 35 -2.94 -9.06 -19.28
CA LEU A 35 -3.91 -8.21 -18.60
C LEU A 35 -3.67 -6.72 -18.89
N LEU A 36 -2.41 -6.26 -18.83
CA LEU A 36 -2.05 -4.87 -19.14
C LEU A 36 -2.36 -4.53 -20.61
N GLY A 37 -2.05 -5.45 -21.54
CA GLY A 37 -2.39 -5.27 -22.96
C GLY A 37 -3.91 -5.16 -23.18
N PHE A 38 -4.69 -6.01 -22.53
CA PHE A 38 -6.16 -5.96 -22.57
C PHE A 38 -6.71 -4.64 -21.98
N LEU A 39 -6.21 -4.24 -20.81
CA LEU A 39 -6.62 -2.97 -20.18
C LEU A 39 -6.25 -1.75 -21.02
N ALA A 40 -5.05 -1.75 -21.64
CA ALA A 40 -4.63 -0.68 -22.52
C ALA A 40 -5.51 -0.59 -23.78
N TYR A 41 -5.89 -1.74 -24.35
CA TYR A 41 -6.81 -1.81 -25.47
C TYR A 41 -8.19 -1.24 -25.10
N GLN A 42 -8.77 -1.69 -23.99
CA GLN A 42 -10.08 -1.21 -23.52
C GLN A 42 -10.05 0.29 -23.19
N TYR A 43 -8.96 0.76 -22.61
CA TYR A 43 -8.76 2.19 -22.34
C TYR A 43 -8.68 3.00 -23.63
N SER A 44 -7.98 2.51 -24.66
CA SER A 44 -7.92 3.15 -25.98
C SER A 44 -9.31 3.19 -26.64
N GLN A 45 -10.08 2.10 -26.57
CA GLN A 45 -11.46 2.08 -27.09
C GLN A 45 -12.36 3.08 -26.37
N LEU A 46 -12.25 3.19 -25.05
CA LEU A 46 -12.98 4.17 -24.26
C LEU A 46 -12.68 5.61 -24.71
N LEU A 47 -11.40 5.92 -25.02
CA LEU A 47 -11.00 7.25 -25.48
C LEU A 47 -11.48 7.56 -26.89
N GLN A 48 -11.55 6.56 -27.80
CA GLN A 48 -12.01 6.72 -29.18
C GLN A 48 -13.54 6.86 -29.25
N HIS A 49 -14.27 6.14 -28.42
CA HIS A 49 -15.73 6.13 -28.36
C HIS A 49 -16.19 6.65 -27.00
N PHE A 50 -15.82 7.93 -26.73
CA PHE A 50 -16.09 8.52 -25.44
C PHE A 50 -17.61 8.72 -25.24
N PRO A 51 -18.22 8.20 -24.15
CA PRO A 51 -19.65 8.29 -23.94
C PRO A 51 -20.08 9.76 -23.70
N GLU A 52 -21.22 10.18 -24.23
CA GLU A 52 -21.79 11.51 -24.00
C GLU A 52 -22.06 11.77 -22.52
N ASN A 53 -22.45 10.72 -21.79
CA ASN A 53 -22.65 10.79 -20.35
C ASN A 53 -21.34 10.56 -19.60
N HIS A 54 -20.68 11.63 -19.16
CA HIS A 54 -19.39 11.59 -18.46
C HIS A 54 -19.50 11.23 -16.97
N TRP A 55 -20.71 11.19 -16.41
CA TRP A 55 -20.94 11.01 -14.98
C TRP A 55 -20.32 9.73 -14.37
N PRO A 56 -20.44 8.55 -15.01
CA PRO A 56 -19.82 7.33 -14.47
C PRO A 56 -18.29 7.41 -14.42
N ILE A 57 -17.68 8.07 -15.43
CA ILE A 57 -16.22 8.21 -15.51
C ILE A 57 -15.73 9.18 -14.43
N LEU A 58 -16.43 10.29 -14.21
CA LEU A 58 -16.11 11.24 -13.14
C LEU A 58 -16.20 10.57 -11.76
N LEU A 59 -17.21 9.75 -11.55
CA LEU A 59 -17.39 8.99 -10.30
C LEU A 59 -16.25 7.99 -10.10
N PHE A 60 -15.84 7.28 -11.15
CA PHE A 60 -14.71 6.36 -11.12
C PHE A 60 -13.38 7.08 -10.81
N VAL A 61 -13.10 8.17 -11.50
CA VAL A 61 -11.89 9.00 -11.28
C VAL A 61 -11.90 9.58 -9.87
N GLY A 62 -13.03 10.09 -9.40
CA GLY A 62 -13.18 10.65 -8.05
C GLY A 62 -12.95 9.61 -6.96
N THR A 63 -13.61 8.46 -7.06
CA THR A 63 -13.44 7.35 -6.08
C THR A 63 -12.00 6.82 -6.06
N THR A 64 -11.41 6.60 -7.22
CA THR A 64 -10.00 6.14 -7.30
C THR A 64 -9.05 7.18 -6.72
N SER A 65 -9.29 8.46 -6.96
CA SER A 65 -8.47 9.54 -6.39
C SER A 65 -8.58 9.64 -4.88
N VAL A 66 -9.78 9.44 -4.31
CA VAL A 66 -9.97 9.38 -2.85
C VAL A 66 -9.25 8.16 -2.27
N LEU A 67 -9.32 7.00 -2.90
CA LEU A 67 -8.59 5.81 -2.46
C LEU A 67 -7.08 6.06 -2.50
N LEU A 68 -6.55 6.64 -3.58
CA LEU A 68 -5.14 7.01 -3.69
C LEU A 68 -4.73 8.04 -2.64
N LEU A 69 -5.59 9.00 -2.34
CA LEU A 69 -5.37 10.03 -1.32
C LEU A 69 -5.23 9.41 0.08
N LEU A 70 -6.11 8.50 0.43
CA LEU A 70 -6.10 7.81 1.74
C LEU A 70 -4.98 6.78 1.86
N TRP A 71 -4.53 6.24 0.72
CA TRP A 71 -3.48 5.24 0.68
C TRP A 71 -2.11 5.86 0.99
N GLY A 72 -1.36 5.20 1.86
CA GLY A 72 -0.01 5.58 2.24
C GLY A 72 0.19 5.68 3.73
N GLY A 73 1.40 5.33 4.15
CA GLY A 73 1.84 5.34 5.53
C GLY A 73 3.26 5.85 5.66
N ILE A 74 3.61 6.29 6.86
CA ILE A 74 4.96 6.75 7.19
C ILE A 74 5.78 5.53 7.63
N ALA A 75 6.92 5.31 6.98
CA ALA A 75 7.83 4.22 7.29
C ALA A 75 8.82 4.66 8.38
N THR A 76 8.60 4.25 9.62
CA THR A 76 9.41 4.67 10.77
C THR A 76 10.54 3.69 11.08
N TYR A 77 10.38 2.41 10.75
CA TYR A 77 11.30 1.31 11.05
C TYR A 77 11.54 1.11 12.55
N MET A 78 10.61 1.55 13.40
CA MET A 78 10.67 1.36 14.84
C MET A 78 10.11 0.00 15.24
N GLU A 79 10.65 -0.55 16.33
CA GLU A 79 10.28 -1.85 16.89
C GLU A 79 9.95 -1.73 18.36
N ALA A 80 9.20 -2.69 18.92
CA ALA A 80 8.77 -2.67 20.31
C ALA A 80 9.91 -2.49 21.34
N PRO A 81 11.10 -3.10 21.17
CA PRO A 81 12.21 -2.91 22.11
C PRO A 81 12.74 -1.46 22.16
N ASP A 82 12.54 -0.68 21.09
CA ASP A 82 13.05 0.69 21.01
C ASP A 82 12.50 1.59 22.11
N LYS A 83 11.29 1.34 22.56
CA LYS A 83 10.66 2.06 23.66
C LYS A 83 11.50 2.01 24.95
N LEU A 84 12.20 0.90 25.19
CA LEU A 84 13.02 0.72 26.38
C LEU A 84 14.47 1.21 26.18
N PHE A 85 15.05 0.92 25.02
CA PHE A 85 16.49 1.15 24.79
C PHE A 85 16.82 2.54 24.23
N LEU A 86 15.87 3.23 23.61
CA LEU A 86 16.11 4.48 22.91
C LEU A 86 15.51 5.72 23.63
N LEU A 87 14.94 5.56 24.82
CA LEU A 87 14.39 6.67 25.60
C LEU A 87 15.38 7.82 25.83
N VAL A 88 16.66 7.49 26.07
CA VAL A 88 17.73 8.48 26.30
C VAL A 88 18.00 9.34 25.05
N GLY A 89 17.68 8.84 23.85
CA GLY A 89 17.93 9.52 22.57
C GLY A 89 16.68 10.07 21.88
N GLU A 90 15.65 10.47 22.63
CA GLU A 90 14.35 10.88 22.08
C GLU A 90 14.45 12.01 21.03
N GLU A 91 15.35 12.97 21.21
CA GLU A 91 15.56 14.09 20.26
C GLU A 91 16.08 13.61 18.89
N GLU A 92 17.00 12.66 18.87
CA GLU A 92 17.49 12.08 17.62
C GLU A 92 16.37 11.29 16.90
N ILE A 93 15.50 10.65 17.68
CA ILE A 93 14.35 9.90 17.14
C ILE A 93 13.31 10.85 16.57
N LYS A 94 13.01 11.96 17.24
CA LYS A 94 12.13 13.02 16.71
C LYS A 94 12.63 13.53 15.35
N LEU A 95 13.94 13.77 15.24
CA LEU A 95 14.56 14.21 13.99
C LEU A 95 14.45 13.10 12.90
N HIS A 96 14.68 11.84 13.28
CA HIS A 96 14.52 10.69 12.40
C HIS A 96 13.08 10.59 11.88
N LEU A 97 12.08 10.68 12.74
CA LEU A 97 10.66 10.62 12.37
C LEU A 97 10.24 11.76 11.43
N LYS A 98 10.69 13.00 11.71
CA LYS A 98 10.46 14.14 10.82
C LYS A 98 11.04 13.88 9.42
N ARG A 99 12.26 13.38 9.35
CA ARG A 99 12.92 13.03 8.08
C ARG A 99 12.19 11.90 7.35
N GLN A 100 11.80 10.84 8.05
CA GLN A 100 11.07 9.72 7.46
C GLN A 100 9.68 10.12 6.97
N THR A 101 9.01 11.04 7.66
CA THR A 101 7.75 11.62 7.20
C THR A 101 7.92 12.32 5.86
N GLY A 102 8.97 13.16 5.71
CA GLY A 102 9.26 13.83 4.45
C GLY A 102 9.57 12.85 3.31
N ILE A 103 10.43 11.86 3.55
CA ILE A 103 10.76 10.83 2.55
C ILE A 103 9.52 10.03 2.15
N SER A 104 8.70 9.62 3.11
CA SER A 104 7.47 8.88 2.84
C SER A 104 6.46 9.73 2.08
N LEU A 105 6.33 11.01 2.39
CA LEU A 105 5.46 11.95 1.69
C LEU A 105 5.87 12.08 0.22
N VAL A 106 7.15 12.36 -0.06
CA VAL A 106 7.67 12.50 -1.44
C VAL A 106 7.43 11.22 -2.22
N PHE A 107 7.70 10.06 -1.63
CA PHE A 107 7.45 8.77 -2.27
C PHE A 107 5.98 8.57 -2.62
N TRP A 108 5.06 8.85 -1.69
CA TRP A 108 3.64 8.68 -1.92
C TRP A 108 3.04 9.74 -2.85
N LEU A 109 3.57 10.96 -2.85
CA LEU A 109 3.22 11.98 -3.84
C LEU A 109 3.64 11.53 -5.25
N PHE A 110 4.84 10.99 -5.39
CA PHE A 110 5.32 10.47 -6.68
C PHE A 110 4.41 9.35 -7.21
N ILE A 111 4.10 8.35 -6.37
CA ILE A 111 3.20 7.25 -6.73
C ILE A 111 1.81 7.79 -7.11
N GLN A 112 1.25 8.69 -6.30
CA GLN A 112 -0.06 9.31 -6.57
C GLN A 112 -0.06 10.05 -7.91
N THR A 113 0.94 10.87 -8.18
CA THR A 113 1.05 11.63 -9.44
C THR A 113 1.17 10.68 -10.63
N LEU A 114 1.96 9.60 -10.51
CA LEU A 114 2.08 8.59 -11.56
C LEU A 114 0.74 7.94 -11.91
N PHE A 115 -0.06 7.58 -10.89
CA PHE A 115 -1.41 7.03 -11.11
C PHE A 115 -2.37 8.07 -11.69
N LEU A 116 -2.30 9.33 -11.23
CA LEU A 116 -3.16 10.39 -11.75
C LEU A 116 -2.85 10.72 -13.21
N LEU A 117 -1.61 10.58 -13.65
CA LEU A 117 -1.25 10.77 -15.06
C LEU A 117 -2.00 9.83 -16.02
N LEU A 118 -2.41 8.66 -15.54
CA LEU A 118 -3.26 7.75 -16.32
C LEU A 118 -4.63 8.34 -16.62
N PHE A 119 -5.09 9.31 -15.83
CA PHE A 119 -6.37 10.00 -16.03
C PHE A 119 -6.27 11.24 -16.92
N ALA A 120 -5.04 11.71 -17.24
CA ALA A 120 -4.86 12.89 -18.10
C ALA A 120 -5.61 12.78 -19.44
N PRO A 121 -5.52 11.68 -20.21
CA PRO A 121 -6.25 11.53 -21.46
C PRO A 121 -7.78 11.56 -21.27
N LEU A 122 -8.31 11.06 -20.15
CA LEU A 122 -9.75 11.12 -19.84
C LEU A 122 -10.21 12.58 -19.65
N PHE A 123 -9.42 13.41 -18.95
CA PHE A 123 -9.73 14.82 -18.78
C PHE A 123 -9.76 15.56 -20.13
N LEU A 124 -8.84 15.24 -21.03
CA LEU A 124 -8.81 15.82 -22.37
C LEU A 124 -10.00 15.35 -23.22
N ALA A 125 -10.38 14.08 -23.15
CA ALA A 125 -11.52 13.52 -23.85
C ALA A 125 -12.86 14.09 -23.36
N MET A 126 -12.96 14.46 -22.06
CA MET A 126 -14.12 15.17 -21.49
C MET A 126 -14.19 16.65 -21.93
N GLY A 127 -13.21 17.16 -22.67
CA GLY A 127 -13.14 18.58 -23.05
C GLY A 127 -12.52 19.49 -21.98
N TYR A 128 -12.05 18.94 -20.84
CA TYR A 128 -11.31 19.73 -19.88
C TYR A 128 -9.88 19.92 -20.38
N GLY A 129 -9.40 21.18 -20.34
CA GLY A 129 -8.03 21.48 -20.74
C GLY A 129 -6.98 20.93 -19.76
N LEU A 130 -5.75 20.82 -20.24
CA LEU A 130 -4.60 20.40 -19.44
C LEU A 130 -4.40 21.24 -18.15
N PRO A 131 -4.68 22.55 -18.13
CA PRO A 131 -4.62 23.35 -16.90
C PRO A 131 -5.56 22.86 -15.80
N VAL A 132 -6.79 22.44 -16.13
CA VAL A 132 -7.77 21.92 -15.16
C VAL A 132 -7.24 20.62 -14.53
N PHE A 133 -6.67 19.74 -15.35
CA PHE A 133 -6.03 18.53 -14.84
C PHE A 133 -4.85 18.83 -13.89
N LEU A 134 -3.99 19.79 -14.23
CA LEU A 134 -2.87 20.20 -13.38
C LEU A 134 -3.35 20.76 -12.04
N VAL A 135 -4.37 21.61 -12.06
CA VAL A 135 -4.99 22.13 -10.82
C VAL A 135 -5.55 20.96 -9.97
N TYR A 136 -6.21 20.00 -10.60
CA TYR A 136 -6.72 18.80 -9.92
C TYR A 136 -5.61 18.01 -9.24
N VAL A 137 -4.49 17.74 -9.93
CA VAL A 137 -3.32 17.03 -9.38
C VAL A 137 -2.70 17.80 -8.21
N LEU A 138 -2.58 19.13 -8.33
CA LEU A 138 -2.06 20.00 -7.28
C LEU A 138 -2.95 19.97 -6.03
N LEU A 139 -4.27 20.08 -6.18
CA LEU A 139 -5.23 20.03 -5.07
C LEU A 139 -5.12 18.70 -4.31
N LEU A 140 -5.03 17.57 -5.03
CA LEU A 140 -4.83 16.26 -4.42
C LEU A 140 -3.46 16.13 -3.74
N GLY A 141 -2.41 16.73 -4.32
CA GLY A 141 -1.08 16.77 -3.71
C GLY A 141 -1.06 17.55 -2.40
N VAL A 142 -1.68 18.73 -2.38
CA VAL A 142 -1.83 19.56 -1.18
C VAL A 142 -2.65 18.81 -0.11
N SER A 143 -3.76 18.19 -0.51
CA SER A 143 -4.58 17.38 0.39
C SER A 143 -3.79 16.22 1.01
N LYS A 144 -2.95 15.54 0.21
CA LYS A 144 -2.03 14.49 0.67
C LYS A 144 -1.03 15.02 1.69
N TYR A 145 -0.44 16.18 1.43
CA TYR A 145 0.48 16.82 2.37
C TYR A 145 -0.19 17.07 3.73
N PHE A 146 -1.40 17.62 3.77
CA PHE A 146 -2.13 17.86 5.02
C PHE A 146 -2.44 16.54 5.76
N LEU A 147 -2.87 15.50 5.05
CA LEU A 147 -3.11 14.19 5.65
C LEU A 147 -1.84 13.58 6.27
N PHE A 148 -0.70 13.70 5.59
CA PHE A 148 0.58 13.23 6.13
C PHE A 148 1.02 14.05 7.34
N ARG A 149 0.81 15.37 7.32
CA ARG A 149 1.09 16.24 8.45
C ARG A 149 0.23 15.87 9.67
N GLN A 150 -1.06 15.60 9.48
CA GLN A 150 -1.94 15.11 10.55
C GLN A 150 -1.52 13.73 11.08
N LYS A 151 -1.10 12.81 10.22
CA LYS A 151 -0.55 11.53 10.66
C LYS A 151 0.75 11.69 11.46
N ALA A 152 1.62 12.59 11.02
CA ALA A 152 2.88 12.86 11.69
C ALA A 152 2.71 13.60 13.03
N SER A 153 1.72 14.50 13.16
CA SER A 153 1.46 15.19 14.43
C SER A 153 1.07 14.23 15.55
N LYS A 154 0.41 13.11 15.21
CA LYS A 154 0.03 12.05 16.18
C LYS A 154 1.23 11.29 16.75
N PHE A 155 2.42 11.43 16.15
CA PHE A 155 3.66 10.87 16.72
C PHE A 155 4.15 11.60 17.95
N PHE A 156 3.70 12.85 18.12
CA PHE A 156 4.14 13.72 19.20
C PHE A 156 2.96 14.03 20.12
N THR A 157 3.21 13.94 21.41
CA THR A 157 2.28 14.32 22.48
C THR A 157 2.90 15.50 23.23
N GLU A 158 2.14 16.20 24.04
CA GLU A 158 2.65 17.29 24.89
C GLU A 158 3.79 16.83 25.80
N THR A 159 3.75 15.57 26.23
CA THR A 159 4.75 14.95 27.11
C THR A 159 5.94 14.32 26.39
N GLY A 160 5.99 14.33 25.04
CA GLY A 160 7.07 13.73 24.27
C GLY A 160 6.60 12.87 23.09
N LEU A 161 7.33 11.79 22.79
CA LEU A 161 7.04 10.88 21.70
C LEU A 161 5.95 9.86 22.08
N ASN A 162 4.93 9.73 21.23
CA ASN A 162 3.91 8.69 21.39
C ASN A 162 4.43 7.34 20.84
N TRP A 163 5.24 6.66 21.65
CA TRP A 163 5.90 5.41 21.30
C TRP A 163 4.94 4.32 20.83
N ASP A 164 3.83 4.12 21.57
CA ASP A 164 2.87 3.06 21.29
C ASP A 164 2.17 3.29 19.94
N TYR A 165 1.87 4.54 19.62
CA TYR A 165 1.29 4.90 18.33
C TYR A 165 2.29 4.66 17.18
N VAL A 166 3.54 5.09 17.32
CA VAL A 166 4.58 4.95 16.29
C VAL A 166 4.87 3.47 16.02
N ILE A 167 5.05 2.66 17.06
CA ILE A 167 5.30 1.22 16.96
C ILE A 167 4.10 0.49 16.33
N SER A 168 2.87 0.83 16.76
CA SER A 168 1.63 0.28 16.23
C SER A 168 1.48 0.56 14.73
N GLN A 169 1.76 1.79 14.28
CA GLN A 169 1.70 2.16 12.86
C GLN A 169 2.73 1.39 12.02
N GLU A 170 3.95 1.25 12.52
CA GLU A 170 4.98 0.49 11.81
C GLU A 170 4.64 -1.00 11.75
N SER A 171 4.14 -1.57 12.84
CA SER A 171 3.68 -2.96 12.88
C SER A 171 2.54 -3.20 11.88
N LYS A 172 1.53 -2.33 11.84
CA LYS A 172 0.43 -2.41 10.86
C LYS A 172 0.95 -2.32 9.42
N ARG A 173 1.87 -1.38 9.15
CA ARG A 173 2.49 -1.22 7.82
C ARG A 173 3.23 -2.49 7.37
N LYS A 174 4.07 -3.05 8.24
CA LYS A 174 4.78 -4.31 7.98
C LYS A 174 3.80 -5.47 7.77
N GLN A 175 2.78 -5.60 8.62
CA GLN A 175 1.79 -6.67 8.51
C GLN A 175 0.99 -6.62 7.22
N VAL A 176 0.54 -5.44 6.77
CA VAL A 176 -0.20 -5.28 5.50
C VAL A 176 0.64 -5.78 4.33
N LEU A 177 1.92 -5.37 4.28
CA LEU A 177 2.82 -5.79 3.21
C LEU A 177 3.13 -7.29 3.26
N LEU A 178 3.40 -7.82 4.44
CA LEU A 178 3.68 -9.26 4.61
C LEU A 178 2.45 -10.12 4.32
N ARG A 179 1.23 -9.65 4.66
CA ARG A 179 -0.02 -10.33 4.28
C ARG A 179 -0.21 -10.38 2.78
N PHE A 180 0.14 -9.32 2.06
CA PHE A 180 0.12 -9.33 0.60
C PHE A 180 1.05 -10.43 0.05
N PHE A 181 2.29 -10.52 0.52
CA PHE A 181 3.21 -11.58 0.12
C PHE A 181 2.74 -12.98 0.53
N ALA A 182 2.03 -13.10 1.65
CA ALA A 182 1.49 -14.37 2.13
C ALA A 182 0.43 -14.98 1.20
N LEU A 183 -0.15 -14.19 0.27
CA LEU A 183 -1.04 -14.71 -0.77
C LEU A 183 -0.29 -15.57 -1.81
N PHE A 184 1.01 -15.32 -1.99
CA PHE A 184 1.83 -15.96 -3.02
C PHE A 184 2.88 -16.93 -2.45
N THR A 185 3.23 -16.80 -1.17
CA THR A 185 4.26 -17.61 -0.53
C THR A 185 4.04 -17.75 0.97
N GLN A 186 4.66 -18.77 1.57
CA GLN A 186 4.68 -18.91 3.02
C GLN A 186 5.64 -17.89 3.63
N VAL A 187 5.09 -16.89 4.31
CA VAL A 187 5.86 -15.84 4.98
C VAL A 187 6.14 -16.23 6.43
N LYS A 188 7.42 -16.20 6.84
CA LYS A 188 7.82 -16.43 8.23
C LYS A 188 7.15 -15.41 9.16
N GLY A 189 6.50 -15.88 10.21
CA GLY A 189 5.82 -15.03 11.21
C GLY A 189 4.33 -14.75 10.93
N ILE A 190 3.79 -15.07 9.75
CA ILE A 190 2.35 -14.95 9.45
C ILE A 190 1.67 -16.33 9.51
N SER A 191 2.42 -17.41 9.40
CA SER A 191 1.93 -18.80 9.39
C SER A 191 0.96 -19.15 10.54
N ASN A 192 1.07 -18.48 11.69
CA ASN A 192 0.19 -18.73 12.84
C ASN A 192 -1.08 -17.85 12.85
N SER A 193 -1.23 -16.88 11.94
CA SER A 193 -2.38 -15.96 11.92
C SER A 193 -3.29 -16.14 10.70
N VAL A 194 -2.93 -16.98 9.75
CA VAL A 194 -3.87 -17.42 8.70
C VAL A 194 -4.86 -18.35 9.39
N LYS A 195 -5.96 -17.78 9.89
CA LYS A 195 -7.12 -18.59 10.27
C LYS A 195 -7.36 -19.55 9.10
N ARG A 196 -7.16 -20.85 9.33
CA ARG A 196 -7.61 -21.91 8.44
C ARG A 196 -8.98 -21.51 7.95
N ARG A 197 -9.17 -21.42 6.64
CA ARG A 197 -10.40 -20.88 6.08
C ARG A 197 -11.53 -21.80 6.57
N ALA A 198 -12.40 -21.28 7.42
CA ALA A 198 -13.41 -22.06 8.13
C ALA A 198 -14.30 -22.92 7.19
N TYR A 199 -14.46 -22.49 5.94
CA TYR A 199 -15.16 -23.28 4.91
C TYR A 199 -14.37 -24.53 4.44
N LEU A 200 -13.02 -24.48 4.47
CA LEU A 200 -12.21 -25.68 4.17
C LEU A 200 -12.28 -26.70 5.30
N ASP A 201 -12.37 -26.26 6.56
CA ASP A 201 -12.59 -27.17 7.69
C ASP A 201 -13.99 -27.82 7.63
N PHE A 202 -14.99 -27.10 7.13
CA PHE A 202 -16.32 -27.64 6.90
C PHE A 202 -16.30 -28.73 5.79
N ILE A 203 -15.64 -28.45 4.66
CA ILE A 203 -15.49 -29.43 3.56
C ILE A 203 -14.68 -30.64 4.00
N LEU A 204 -13.55 -30.45 4.71
CA LEU A 204 -12.75 -31.54 5.22
C LEU A 204 -13.53 -32.42 6.22
N LYS A 205 -14.32 -31.82 7.12
CA LYS A 205 -15.19 -32.54 8.04
C LYS A 205 -16.33 -33.30 7.30
N ALA A 206 -16.84 -32.72 6.21
CA ALA A 206 -17.85 -33.41 5.37
C ALA A 206 -17.23 -34.60 4.66
N VAL A 207 -16.03 -34.49 4.10
CA VAL A 207 -15.29 -35.58 3.44
C VAL A 207 -14.88 -36.68 4.43
N GLN A 208 -14.46 -36.33 5.66
CA GLN A 208 -14.11 -37.30 6.70
C GLN A 208 -15.31 -38.09 7.24
N LYS A 209 -16.54 -37.56 7.07
CA LYS A 209 -17.80 -38.28 7.45
C LYS A 209 -18.28 -39.26 6.41
N VAL A 210 -17.69 -39.29 5.22
CA VAL A 210 -18.03 -40.31 4.21
C VAL A 210 -17.38 -41.62 4.64
N PRO A 211 -18.15 -42.65 5.02
CA PRO A 211 -17.56 -43.92 5.44
C PRO A 211 -16.82 -44.55 4.26
N GLY A 212 -15.58 -44.97 4.50
CA GLY A 212 -14.64 -45.51 3.53
C GLY A 212 -15.01 -46.86 2.86
N LYS A 213 -16.29 -47.09 2.59
CA LYS A 213 -16.79 -48.32 1.91
C LYS A 213 -17.05 -48.13 0.40
N ILE A 214 -16.60 -47.01 -0.19
CA ILE A 214 -16.81 -46.73 -1.63
C ILE A 214 -15.57 -47.05 -2.47
N TRP A 215 -14.47 -47.52 -1.86
CA TRP A 215 -13.22 -47.86 -2.56
C TRP A 215 -12.78 -49.32 -2.24
N GLN A 216 -13.67 -50.27 -2.45
CA GLN A 216 -13.35 -51.68 -2.67
C GLN A 216 -14.06 -52.17 -3.90
#